data_c806b4fdc8178eaf6c84e209bc31f03e
#
_entry.id   c806b4fdc8178eaf6c84e209bc31f03e
#
_cell.length_a   1.000
_cell.length_b   1.000
_cell.length_c   1.000
_cell.angle_alpha   90.00
_cell.angle_beta   90.00
_cell.angle_gamma   90.00
#
_symmetry.space_group_name_H-M   'P 1'
#
loop_
_entity.id
_entity.type
_entity.pdbx_description
1 polymer ?
#
loop_
_entity_poly.entity_id
_entity_poly.type
_entity_poly.pdbx_seq_one_letter_code
_entity_poly.pdbx_strand_id
1 'polypeptide(L)'
;AEEQKVEQYLLNLLQGMPYFKAHPELCGAFAAADDCFERSTIYGLVLGKSKKTVVFMGHHDVVSTEVYGALAQLATEPEALAQELANVDLPEEAACDLASGEWLWGRGTCDMKGGTAAQLAVLESYAQNPEVGSILFISVPDEEAFSVGMRSCLPLLKDLRDRYGLEYEVALNCEPNSVENDKQIIYSGSVGKMLPVVLVQGKSVQIGSYAQGVNPVAVLAEIICATEADYKISDTLGEESTVPPVWNFARDLKPGYDFSLPR
;
A
#
# COMPACT_ATOMS: atom_id res chain seq x y z
N ALA A 1 -7.34 10.79 8.47
CA ALA A 1 -8.40 11.76 8.08
C ALA A 1 -8.43 12.05 6.57
N GLU A 2 -7.34 11.81 5.83
CA GLU A 2 -7.32 12.12 4.38
C GLU A 2 -7.69 10.90 3.53
N GLU A 3 -7.38 9.70 3.97
CA GLU A 3 -7.80 8.46 3.31
C GLU A 3 -9.34 8.38 3.17
N GLN A 4 -10.08 8.77 4.19
CA GLN A 4 -11.56 8.81 4.15
C GLN A 4 -12.13 9.67 3.01
N LYS A 5 -11.42 10.70 2.56
CA LYS A 5 -11.84 11.50 1.40
C LYS A 5 -11.73 10.69 0.10
N VAL A 6 -10.66 9.92 -0.04
CA VAL A 6 -10.45 9.04 -1.18
C VAL A 6 -11.45 7.89 -1.15
N GLU A 7 -11.71 7.31 0.02
CA GLU A 7 -12.75 6.29 0.22
C GLU A 7 -14.11 6.79 -0.25
N GLN A 8 -14.51 7.99 0.19
CA GLN A 8 -15.78 8.58 -0.22
C GLN A 8 -15.83 8.89 -1.72
N TYR A 9 -14.70 9.34 -2.29
CA TYR A 9 -14.60 9.58 -3.74
C TYR A 9 -14.79 8.27 -4.52
N LEU A 10 -14.08 7.21 -4.16
CA LEU A 10 -14.17 5.89 -4.80
C LEU A 10 -15.59 5.31 -4.69
N LEU A 11 -16.16 5.39 -3.49
CA LEU A 11 -17.54 4.94 -3.25
C LEU A 11 -18.55 5.69 -4.13
N ASN A 12 -18.45 7.02 -4.19
CA ASN A 12 -19.32 7.84 -5.04
C ASN A 12 -19.15 7.50 -6.53
N LEU A 13 -17.92 7.25 -6.96
CA LEU A 13 -17.62 6.86 -8.34
C LEU A 13 -18.27 5.50 -8.68
N LEU A 14 -18.13 4.50 -7.84
CA LEU A 14 -18.79 3.20 -8.03
C LEU A 14 -20.30 3.35 -8.05
N GLN A 15 -20.88 4.01 -7.06
CA GLN A 15 -22.33 4.26 -6.98
C GLN A 15 -22.87 5.11 -8.15
N GLY A 16 -22.01 5.88 -8.80
CA GLY A 16 -22.31 6.64 -10.01
C GLY A 16 -22.50 5.77 -11.26
N MET A 17 -21.88 4.58 -11.30
CA MET A 17 -21.95 3.66 -12.45
C MET A 17 -23.37 3.10 -12.63
N PRO A 18 -23.90 3.00 -13.86
CA PRO A 18 -25.23 2.45 -14.10
C PRO A 18 -25.49 1.06 -13.50
N TYR A 19 -24.47 0.20 -13.53
CA TYR A 19 -24.54 -1.14 -12.95
C TYR A 19 -24.82 -1.09 -11.45
N PHE A 20 -24.05 -0.33 -10.68
CA PHE A 20 -24.23 -0.24 -9.24
C PHE A 20 -25.44 0.60 -8.82
N LYS A 21 -25.95 1.50 -9.69
CA LYS A 21 -27.27 2.10 -9.46
C LYS A 21 -28.40 1.07 -9.53
N ALA A 22 -28.26 0.07 -10.40
CA ALA A 22 -29.22 -1.02 -10.52
C ALA A 22 -29.01 -2.10 -9.44
N HIS A 23 -27.79 -2.22 -8.91
CA HIS A 23 -27.38 -3.25 -7.93
C HIS A 23 -26.62 -2.61 -6.77
N PRO A 24 -27.26 -1.75 -5.95
CA PRO A 24 -26.57 -1.02 -4.88
C PRO A 24 -25.97 -1.92 -3.78
N GLU A 25 -26.44 -3.14 -3.64
CA GLU A 25 -25.94 -4.14 -2.69
C GLU A 25 -24.56 -4.74 -3.10
N LEU A 26 -24.14 -4.49 -4.34
CA LEU A 26 -22.89 -5.02 -4.89
C LEU A 26 -21.71 -4.05 -4.78
N CYS A 27 -21.89 -2.87 -4.21
CA CYS A 27 -20.77 -1.98 -3.88
C CYS A 27 -20.96 -1.36 -2.50
N GLY A 28 -19.86 -0.99 -1.86
CA GLY A 28 -19.92 -0.41 -0.54
C GLY A 28 -18.56 -0.13 0.08
N ALA A 29 -18.61 0.29 1.34
CA ALA A 29 -17.46 0.45 2.23
C ALA A 29 -17.53 -0.60 3.33
N PHE A 30 -16.41 -1.24 3.60
CA PHE A 30 -16.26 -2.23 4.66
C PHE A 30 -15.21 -1.73 5.66
N ALA A 31 -15.66 -1.41 6.87
CA ALA A 31 -14.81 -0.82 7.90
C ALA A 31 -13.66 -1.75 8.29
N ALA A 32 -12.47 -1.20 8.42
CA ALA A 32 -11.32 -1.91 8.94
C ALA A 32 -11.51 -2.17 10.44
N ALA A 33 -11.31 -3.43 10.85
CA ALA A 33 -11.49 -3.83 12.24
C ALA A 33 -10.39 -3.23 13.12
N ASP A 34 -10.80 -2.71 14.29
CA ASP A 34 -9.91 -2.13 15.29
C ASP A 34 -9.01 -0.98 14.78
N ASP A 35 -9.45 -0.29 13.73
CA ASP A 35 -8.72 0.85 13.17
C ASP A 35 -9.16 2.15 13.84
N CYS A 36 -8.21 2.80 14.57
CA CYS A 36 -8.47 4.05 15.28
C CYS A 36 -8.72 5.26 14.36
N PHE A 37 -8.52 5.10 13.05
CA PHE A 37 -8.79 6.13 12.03
C PHE A 37 -10.10 5.90 11.29
N GLU A 38 -10.84 4.86 11.64
CA GLU A 38 -12.15 4.53 11.06
C GLU A 38 -12.10 4.40 9.52
N ARG A 39 -11.01 3.83 8.99
CA ARG A 39 -10.80 3.64 7.56
C ARG A 39 -11.58 2.43 7.05
N SER A 40 -11.83 2.40 5.74
CA SER A 40 -12.65 1.37 5.12
C SER A 40 -12.03 0.85 3.82
N THR A 41 -12.20 -0.43 3.56
CA THR A 41 -12.03 -1.02 2.23
C THR A 41 -13.23 -0.66 1.37
N ILE A 42 -12.99 -0.09 0.20
CA ILE A 42 -14.03 0.18 -0.79
C ILE A 42 -14.10 -0.97 -1.78
N TYR A 43 -15.30 -1.46 -2.07
CA TYR A 43 -15.48 -2.59 -2.97
C TYR A 43 -16.61 -2.38 -3.97
N GLY A 44 -16.50 -3.06 -5.12
CA GLY A 44 -17.54 -3.15 -6.13
C GLY A 44 -17.47 -4.51 -6.84
N LEU A 45 -18.57 -5.24 -6.85
CA LEU A 45 -18.69 -6.57 -7.44
C LEU A 45 -19.59 -6.53 -8.68
N VAL A 46 -19.01 -6.80 -9.84
CA VAL A 46 -19.76 -7.03 -11.09
C VAL A 46 -19.93 -8.53 -11.29
N LEU A 47 -21.15 -9.01 -11.18
CA LEU A 47 -21.50 -10.41 -11.37
C LEU A 47 -21.60 -10.77 -12.85
N GLY A 48 -20.82 -11.74 -13.30
CA GLY A 48 -20.89 -12.33 -14.64
C GLY A 48 -21.75 -13.59 -14.67
N LYS A 49 -21.72 -14.28 -15.83
CA LYS A 49 -22.49 -15.51 -16.05
C LYS A 49 -21.90 -16.75 -15.35
N SER A 50 -20.62 -16.73 -15.03
CA SER A 50 -19.96 -17.81 -14.28
C SER A 50 -19.50 -17.34 -12.89
N LYS A 51 -19.22 -18.30 -12.01
CA LYS A 51 -18.71 -18.03 -10.65
C LYS A 51 -17.23 -17.69 -10.59
N LYS A 52 -16.49 -17.95 -11.66
CA LYS A 52 -15.08 -17.59 -11.77
C LYS A 52 -14.92 -16.07 -11.65
N THR A 53 -14.07 -15.67 -10.73
CA THR A 53 -13.95 -14.27 -10.33
C THR A 53 -12.50 -13.81 -10.37
N VAL A 54 -12.26 -12.71 -11.07
CA VAL A 54 -11.01 -11.96 -11.00
C VAL A 54 -11.15 -10.90 -9.92
N VAL A 55 -10.16 -10.81 -9.04
CA VAL A 55 -10.09 -9.76 -8.02
C VAL A 55 -9.14 -8.66 -8.51
N PHE A 56 -9.67 -7.47 -8.74
CA PHE A 56 -8.87 -6.25 -8.89
C PHE A 56 -8.60 -5.70 -7.49
N MET A 57 -7.34 -5.67 -7.11
CA MET A 57 -6.96 -5.19 -5.78
C MET A 57 -5.94 -4.07 -5.88
N GLY A 58 -5.99 -3.19 -4.92
CA GLY A 58 -5.05 -2.09 -4.79
C GLY A 58 -5.29 -1.32 -3.51
N HIS A 59 -4.47 -0.29 -3.28
CA HIS A 59 -4.59 0.58 -2.12
C HIS A 59 -4.91 2.03 -2.54
N HIS A 60 -5.38 2.83 -1.58
CA HIS A 60 -5.69 4.24 -1.81
C HIS A 60 -4.94 5.20 -0.89
N ASP A 61 -4.22 4.68 0.08
CA ASP A 61 -3.28 5.47 0.88
C ASP A 61 -2.00 5.79 0.08
N VAL A 62 -1.19 6.63 0.63
CA VAL A 62 0.09 7.05 0.05
C VAL A 62 1.09 7.33 1.17
N VAL A 63 2.38 7.14 0.90
CA VAL A 63 3.44 7.56 1.82
C VAL A 63 3.51 9.08 1.98
N SER A 64 4.23 9.53 3.02
CA SER A 64 4.38 10.95 3.35
C SER A 64 4.85 11.81 2.16
N THR A 65 4.33 13.03 2.12
CA THR A 65 4.75 14.07 1.16
C THR A 65 5.99 14.86 1.62
N GLU A 66 6.51 14.60 2.81
CA GLU A 66 7.65 15.35 3.37
C GLU A 66 8.90 15.31 2.49
N VAL A 67 9.09 14.23 1.72
CA VAL A 67 10.21 14.10 0.77
C VAL A 67 10.21 15.16 -0.34
N TYR A 68 9.08 15.81 -0.60
CA TYR A 68 8.98 16.93 -1.53
C TYR A 68 9.50 18.26 -0.94
N GLY A 69 9.89 18.30 0.34
CA GLY A 69 10.44 19.48 0.97
C GLY A 69 9.52 20.69 0.88
N ALA A 70 9.97 21.76 0.25
CA ALA A 70 9.17 22.99 0.08
C ALA A 70 7.91 22.79 -0.78
N LEU A 71 7.88 21.77 -1.63
CA LEU A 71 6.75 21.44 -2.50
C LEU A 71 5.76 20.45 -1.88
N ALA A 72 5.94 20.06 -0.62
CA ALA A 72 5.11 19.04 0.04
C ALA A 72 3.61 19.33 0.00
N GLN A 73 3.22 20.61 0.06
CA GLN A 73 1.82 21.04 -0.02
C GLN A 73 1.21 20.90 -1.43
N LEU A 74 2.05 20.80 -2.45
CA LEU A 74 1.65 20.63 -3.85
C LEU A 74 1.74 19.17 -4.31
N ALA A 75 2.28 18.29 -3.48
CA ALA A 75 2.56 16.91 -3.85
C ALA A 75 1.32 16.12 -4.33
N THR A 76 0.12 16.57 -3.99
CA THR A 76 -1.17 16.00 -4.43
C THR A 76 -1.94 16.89 -5.40
N GLU A 77 -1.31 17.93 -5.92
CA GLU A 77 -1.88 18.91 -6.86
C GLU A 77 -1.08 18.86 -8.19
N PRO A 78 -1.35 17.92 -9.07
CA PRO A 78 -0.46 17.59 -10.20
C PRO A 78 -0.08 18.76 -11.10
N GLU A 79 -1.03 19.63 -11.45
CA GLU A 79 -0.80 20.77 -12.32
C GLU A 79 0.07 21.84 -11.64
N ALA A 80 -0.20 22.12 -10.37
CA ALA A 80 0.58 23.09 -9.59
C ALA A 80 1.98 22.56 -9.29
N LEU A 81 2.09 21.27 -8.97
CA LEU A 81 3.39 20.63 -8.74
C LEU A 81 4.25 20.66 -10.01
N ALA A 82 3.69 20.32 -11.17
CA ALA A 82 4.43 20.33 -12.43
C ALA A 82 4.95 21.74 -12.79
N GLN A 83 4.18 22.79 -12.51
CA GLN A 83 4.60 24.19 -12.71
C GLN A 83 5.80 24.57 -11.82
N GLU A 84 5.78 24.18 -10.55
CA GLU A 84 6.86 24.47 -9.62
C GLU A 84 8.10 23.61 -9.87
N LEU A 85 7.93 22.36 -10.31
CA LEU A 85 9.06 21.48 -10.69
C LEU A 85 9.89 22.05 -11.84
N ALA A 86 9.29 22.84 -12.72
CA ALA A 86 10.03 23.53 -13.78
C ALA A 86 11.08 24.53 -13.26
N ASN A 87 10.98 24.93 -11.99
CA ASN A 87 11.92 25.83 -11.31
C ASN A 87 12.93 25.09 -10.43
N VAL A 88 12.90 23.75 -10.42
CA VAL A 88 13.80 22.91 -9.63
C VAL A 88 14.88 22.33 -10.53
N ASP A 89 16.08 22.16 -9.98
CA ASP A 89 17.15 21.42 -10.66
C ASP A 89 16.85 19.94 -10.66
N LEU A 90 16.35 19.43 -11.77
CA LEU A 90 15.94 18.04 -11.97
C LEU A 90 17.02 17.26 -12.73
N PRO A 91 17.13 15.94 -12.53
CA PRO A 91 17.87 15.07 -13.43
C PRO A 91 17.38 15.23 -14.87
N GLU A 92 18.28 15.07 -15.85
CA GLU A 92 18.02 15.31 -17.27
C GLU A 92 16.79 14.54 -17.78
N GLU A 93 16.65 13.27 -17.39
CA GLU A 93 15.50 12.44 -17.76
C GLU A 93 14.19 13.02 -17.23
N ALA A 94 14.14 13.36 -15.95
CA ALA A 94 12.96 13.95 -15.32
C ALA A 94 12.61 15.33 -15.91
N ALA A 95 13.62 16.14 -16.28
CA ALA A 95 13.40 17.41 -16.95
C ALA A 95 12.81 17.23 -18.37
N CYS A 96 13.28 16.23 -19.11
CA CYS A 96 12.70 15.86 -20.41
C CYS A 96 11.26 15.38 -20.27
N ASP A 97 10.98 14.51 -19.29
CA ASP A 97 9.63 14.01 -19.01
C ASP A 97 8.68 15.16 -18.64
N LEU A 98 9.13 16.08 -17.79
CA LEU A 98 8.35 17.26 -17.42
C LEU A 98 8.05 18.15 -18.63
N ALA A 99 9.05 18.38 -19.48
CA ALA A 99 8.92 19.20 -20.67
C ALA A 99 8.00 18.58 -21.74
N SER A 100 7.88 17.26 -21.78
CA SER A 100 7.00 16.54 -22.71
C SER A 100 5.52 16.84 -22.48
N GLY A 101 5.14 17.11 -21.23
CA GLY A 101 3.73 17.26 -20.83
C GLY A 101 2.91 15.97 -20.87
N GLU A 102 3.55 14.82 -21.05
CA GLU A 102 2.89 13.50 -21.14
C GLU A 102 2.79 12.78 -19.80
N TRP A 103 3.37 13.36 -18.73
CA TRP A 103 3.43 12.75 -17.41
C TRP A 103 2.56 13.50 -16.39
N LEU A 104 1.88 12.73 -15.55
CA LEU A 104 1.15 13.23 -14.39
C LEU A 104 2.04 13.17 -13.16
N TRP A 105 2.42 14.32 -12.64
CA TRP A 105 3.33 14.45 -11.50
C TRP A 105 2.58 14.54 -10.18
N GLY A 106 2.93 13.71 -9.22
CA GLY A 106 2.31 13.81 -7.90
C GLY A 106 2.48 12.56 -7.02
N ARG A 107 2.29 12.73 -5.73
CA ARG A 107 2.24 11.63 -4.78
C ARG A 107 1.04 10.74 -5.07
N GLY A 108 1.29 9.43 -5.20
CA GLY A 108 0.26 8.42 -5.45
C GLY A 108 -0.19 8.32 -6.90
N THR A 109 0.33 9.11 -7.84
CA THR A 109 -0.03 8.99 -9.27
C THR A 109 0.43 7.66 -9.85
N CYS A 110 1.64 7.23 -9.53
CA CYS A 110 2.20 5.96 -9.91
C CYS A 110 1.82 4.86 -8.92
N ASP A 111 2.05 5.10 -7.65
CA ASP A 111 1.81 4.21 -6.52
C ASP A 111 0.60 4.71 -5.69
N MET A 112 -0.63 4.08 -5.83
CA MET A 112 -0.94 3.26 -7.01
C MET A 112 -2.24 3.73 -7.69
N LYS A 113 -2.57 5.05 -7.62
CA LYS A 113 -3.85 5.56 -8.15
C LYS A 113 -3.99 5.42 -9.66
N GLY A 114 -2.85 5.42 -10.42
CA GLY A 114 -2.86 5.12 -11.85
C GLY A 114 -3.37 3.71 -12.13
N GLY A 115 -2.87 2.72 -11.39
CA GLY A 115 -3.33 1.34 -11.47
C GLY A 115 -4.80 1.19 -11.07
N THR A 116 -5.21 1.86 -9.99
CA THR A 116 -6.61 1.89 -9.54
C THR A 116 -7.54 2.48 -10.60
N ALA A 117 -7.13 3.57 -11.27
CA ALA A 117 -7.91 4.19 -12.33
C ALA A 117 -8.07 3.24 -13.54
N ALA A 118 -7.01 2.53 -13.92
CA ALA A 118 -7.06 1.52 -14.98
C ALA A 118 -8.03 0.38 -14.63
N GLN A 119 -7.96 -0.14 -13.39
CA GLN A 119 -8.88 -1.18 -12.91
C GLN A 119 -10.34 -0.72 -12.93
N LEU A 120 -10.62 0.52 -12.49
CA LEU A 120 -11.97 1.09 -12.50
C LEU A 120 -12.50 1.30 -13.91
N ALA A 121 -11.67 1.74 -14.86
CA ALA A 121 -12.07 1.88 -16.26
C ALA A 121 -12.43 0.51 -16.89
N VAL A 122 -11.68 -0.53 -16.58
CA VAL A 122 -11.99 -1.90 -17.03
C VAL A 122 -13.27 -2.40 -16.36
N LEU A 123 -13.44 -2.17 -15.07
CA LEU A 123 -14.65 -2.56 -14.31
C LEU A 123 -15.90 -1.90 -14.92
N GLU A 124 -15.86 -0.59 -15.15
CA GLU A 124 -16.98 0.16 -15.75
C GLU A 124 -17.34 -0.33 -17.15
N SER A 125 -16.32 -0.56 -17.98
CA SER A 125 -16.50 -1.12 -19.32
C SER A 125 -17.12 -2.51 -19.28
N TYR A 126 -16.60 -3.39 -18.42
CA TYR A 126 -17.11 -4.75 -18.27
C TYR A 126 -18.52 -4.79 -17.69
N ALA A 127 -18.86 -3.90 -16.79
CA ALA A 127 -20.17 -3.81 -16.16
C ALA A 127 -21.31 -3.52 -17.14
N GLN A 128 -21.01 -3.02 -18.34
CA GLN A 128 -22.01 -2.77 -19.39
C GLN A 128 -22.58 -4.07 -19.98
N ASN A 129 -21.75 -5.13 -20.05
CA ASN A 129 -22.16 -6.44 -20.54
C ASN A 129 -21.32 -7.57 -19.95
N PRO A 130 -21.56 -8.00 -18.70
CA PRO A 130 -20.76 -8.99 -17.98
C PRO A 130 -21.04 -10.42 -18.47
N GLU A 131 -20.46 -10.81 -19.59
CA GLU A 131 -20.80 -12.09 -20.29
C GLU A 131 -20.04 -13.32 -19.79
N VAL A 132 -18.90 -13.17 -19.08
CA VAL A 132 -18.04 -14.30 -18.73
C VAL A 132 -18.04 -14.56 -17.22
N GLY A 133 -17.01 -14.16 -16.52
CA GLY A 133 -16.86 -14.31 -15.07
C GLY A 133 -17.26 -13.05 -14.32
N SER A 134 -17.01 -13.04 -13.04
CA SER A 134 -17.24 -11.86 -12.20
C SER A 134 -15.95 -11.07 -12.01
N ILE A 135 -16.07 -9.77 -11.76
CA ILE A 135 -14.95 -8.93 -11.33
C ILE A 135 -15.30 -8.34 -9.98
N LEU A 136 -14.43 -8.56 -9.00
CA LEU A 136 -14.47 -7.92 -7.70
C LEU A 136 -13.35 -6.88 -7.63
N PHE A 137 -13.71 -5.61 -7.54
CA PHE A 137 -12.78 -4.52 -7.25
C PHE A 137 -12.72 -4.31 -5.73
N ILE A 138 -11.51 -4.19 -5.19
CA ILE A 138 -11.25 -3.77 -3.81
C ILE A 138 -10.13 -2.74 -3.77
N SER A 139 -10.33 -1.68 -2.99
CA SER A 139 -9.29 -0.69 -2.68
C SER A 139 -9.17 -0.59 -1.17
N VAL A 140 -7.99 -0.85 -0.63
CA VAL A 140 -7.74 -0.95 0.80
C VAL A 140 -6.96 0.25 1.34
N PRO A 141 -7.15 0.64 2.61
CA PRO A 141 -6.31 1.61 3.30
C PRO A 141 -5.05 0.94 3.88
N ASP A 142 -4.04 1.77 4.24
CA ASP A 142 -2.89 1.41 5.08
C ASP A 142 -1.95 0.36 4.46
N GLU A 143 -1.89 0.25 3.16
CA GLU A 143 -0.94 -0.68 2.52
C GLU A 143 0.50 -0.28 2.81
N GLU A 144 0.79 1.00 2.71
CA GLU A 144 2.10 1.63 2.86
C GLU A 144 2.68 1.55 4.30
N ALA A 145 1.89 1.04 5.26
CA ALA A 145 2.32 0.89 6.65
C ALA A 145 2.10 -0.54 7.16
N PHE A 146 0.94 -0.83 7.74
CA PHE A 146 0.66 -2.10 8.41
C PHE A 146 -0.33 -3.00 7.67
N SER A 147 -0.81 -2.58 6.50
CA SER A 147 -1.78 -3.31 5.68
C SER A 147 -3.05 -3.68 6.47
N VAL A 148 -3.52 -2.78 7.35
CA VAL A 148 -4.69 -3.04 8.17
C VAL A 148 -5.94 -3.29 7.31
N GLY A 149 -6.08 -2.54 6.21
CA GLY A 149 -7.21 -2.70 5.29
C GLY A 149 -7.26 -4.08 4.67
N MET A 150 -6.15 -4.58 4.13
CA MET A 150 -6.10 -5.91 3.50
C MET A 150 -6.37 -7.03 4.51
N ARG A 151 -5.80 -6.95 5.70
CA ARG A 151 -6.04 -7.93 6.76
C ARG A 151 -7.50 -7.91 7.24
N SER A 152 -8.09 -6.71 7.34
CA SER A 152 -9.46 -6.53 7.80
C SER A 152 -10.50 -6.90 6.75
N CYS A 153 -10.18 -6.86 5.45
CA CYS A 153 -11.16 -7.16 4.40
C CYS A 153 -11.38 -8.67 4.13
N LEU A 154 -10.59 -9.56 4.74
CA LEU A 154 -10.75 -11.01 4.54
C LEU A 154 -12.15 -11.53 4.88
N PRO A 155 -12.83 -11.08 5.95
CA PRO A 155 -14.24 -11.44 6.20
C PRO A 155 -15.19 -10.98 5.09
N LEU A 156 -14.96 -9.80 4.47
CA LEU A 156 -15.73 -9.32 3.33
C LEU A 156 -15.58 -10.27 2.14
N LEU A 157 -14.33 -10.63 1.79
CA LEU A 157 -14.06 -11.57 0.69
C LEU A 157 -14.76 -12.90 0.92
N LYS A 158 -14.72 -13.41 2.17
CA LYS A 158 -15.42 -14.63 2.55
C LYS A 158 -16.95 -14.50 2.42
N ASP A 159 -17.54 -13.41 2.92
CA ASP A 159 -18.99 -13.16 2.84
C ASP A 159 -19.46 -13.06 1.38
N LEU A 160 -18.77 -12.29 0.55
CA LEU A 160 -19.09 -12.16 -0.88
C LEU A 160 -18.99 -13.51 -1.60
N ARG A 161 -17.94 -14.28 -1.32
CA ARG A 161 -17.79 -15.63 -1.86
C ARG A 161 -18.95 -16.53 -1.49
N ASP A 162 -19.29 -16.58 -0.21
CA ASP A 162 -20.32 -17.49 0.32
C ASP A 162 -21.72 -17.05 -0.15
N ARG A 163 -21.98 -15.74 -0.24
CA ARG A 163 -23.29 -15.18 -0.65
C ARG A 163 -23.55 -15.34 -2.15
N TYR A 164 -22.54 -15.11 -2.99
CA TYR A 164 -22.68 -15.13 -4.44
C TYR A 164 -22.09 -16.37 -5.10
N GLY A 165 -21.46 -17.26 -4.32
CA GLY A 165 -20.83 -18.49 -4.78
C GLY A 165 -19.59 -18.22 -5.64
N LEU A 166 -18.79 -17.19 -5.30
CA LEU A 166 -17.65 -16.78 -6.11
C LEU A 166 -16.50 -17.78 -6.00
N GLU A 167 -15.80 -17.98 -7.10
CA GLU A 167 -14.57 -18.76 -7.22
C GLU A 167 -13.44 -17.80 -7.58
N TYR A 168 -12.64 -17.39 -6.62
CA TYR A 168 -11.52 -16.48 -6.83
C TYR A 168 -10.40 -17.21 -7.57
N GLU A 169 -10.18 -16.88 -8.86
CA GLU A 169 -9.20 -17.53 -9.74
C GLU A 169 -7.84 -16.82 -9.69
N VAL A 170 -7.87 -15.49 -9.67
CA VAL A 170 -6.67 -14.65 -9.70
C VAL A 170 -6.93 -13.30 -9.06
N ALA A 171 -5.93 -12.76 -8.39
CA ALA A 171 -5.90 -11.37 -7.95
C ALA A 171 -4.90 -10.60 -8.80
N LEU A 172 -5.33 -9.46 -9.34
CA LEU A 172 -4.51 -8.55 -10.13
C LEU A 172 -4.28 -7.26 -9.33
N ASN A 173 -3.01 -7.01 -9.02
CA ASN A 173 -2.56 -5.77 -8.40
C ASN A 173 -1.81 -4.95 -9.45
N CYS A 174 -2.22 -3.71 -9.65
CA CYS A 174 -1.65 -2.80 -10.66
C CYS A 174 -0.69 -1.80 -10.04
N GLU A 175 0.21 -2.29 -9.19
CA GLU A 175 1.32 -1.51 -8.63
C GLU A 175 2.30 -1.03 -9.70
N PRO A 176 3.12 -0.03 -9.39
CA PRO A 176 4.21 0.39 -10.27
C PRO A 176 5.08 -0.79 -10.66
N ASN A 177 5.41 -0.84 -11.93
CA ASN A 177 6.22 -1.93 -12.47
C ASN A 177 7.38 -1.38 -13.32
N SER A 178 8.47 -2.11 -13.34
CA SER A 178 9.62 -1.79 -14.17
C SER A 178 9.51 -2.40 -15.57
N VAL A 179 10.19 -1.78 -16.50
CA VAL A 179 10.45 -2.35 -17.82
C VAL A 179 11.89 -2.84 -17.84
N GLU A 180 12.11 -4.10 -18.12
CA GLU A 180 13.44 -4.69 -18.23
C GLU A 180 13.65 -5.23 -19.66
N ASN A 181 14.74 -4.80 -20.30
CA ASN A 181 15.06 -5.18 -21.67
C ASN A 181 13.88 -4.97 -22.65
N ASP A 182 13.23 -3.82 -22.57
CA ASP A 182 12.05 -3.43 -23.36
C ASP A 182 10.83 -4.35 -23.18
N LYS A 183 10.76 -5.08 -22.07
CA LYS A 183 9.63 -5.95 -21.73
C LYS A 183 8.96 -5.51 -20.44
N GLN A 184 7.64 -5.50 -20.47
CA GLN A 184 6.84 -5.36 -19.26
C GLN A 184 7.03 -6.60 -18.37
N ILE A 185 7.30 -6.39 -17.10
CA ILE A 185 7.43 -7.45 -16.12
C ILE A 185 6.07 -7.72 -15.49
N ILE A 186 5.73 -9.00 -15.31
CA ILE A 186 4.57 -9.43 -14.55
C ILE A 186 5.07 -10.29 -13.41
N TYR A 187 4.87 -9.83 -12.19
CA TYR A 187 5.16 -10.62 -10.99
C TYR A 187 4.01 -11.61 -10.76
N SER A 188 4.34 -12.89 -10.66
CA SER A 188 3.35 -13.95 -10.46
C SER A 188 3.12 -14.30 -8.99
N GLY A 189 3.77 -13.59 -8.08
CA GLY A 189 3.67 -13.77 -6.65
C GLY A 189 4.52 -12.77 -5.89
N SER A 190 4.43 -12.80 -4.57
CA SER A 190 5.27 -12.01 -3.68
C SER A 190 5.69 -12.84 -2.47
N VAL A 191 6.79 -12.45 -1.86
CA VAL A 191 7.21 -12.96 -0.55
C VAL A 191 6.39 -12.29 0.55
N GLY A 192 6.24 -12.98 1.69
CA GLY A 192 5.56 -12.39 2.85
C GLY A 192 6.35 -11.22 3.45
N LYS A 193 5.65 -10.32 4.12
CA LYS A 193 6.21 -9.20 4.87
C LYS A 193 6.11 -9.49 6.37
N MET A 194 7.22 -9.36 7.10
CA MET A 194 7.24 -9.46 8.55
C MET A 194 7.93 -8.22 9.12
N LEU A 195 7.28 -7.57 10.09
CA LEU A 195 7.78 -6.38 10.77
C LEU A 195 7.99 -6.68 12.26
N PRO A 196 9.09 -7.36 12.64
CA PRO A 196 9.39 -7.66 14.03
C PRO A 196 9.82 -6.39 14.77
N VAL A 197 9.42 -6.29 16.04
CA VAL A 197 9.86 -5.25 16.95
C VAL A 197 10.80 -5.86 17.99
N VAL A 198 11.99 -5.30 18.13
CA VAL A 198 12.97 -5.72 19.13
C VAL A 198 13.03 -4.67 20.23
N LEU A 199 12.65 -5.05 21.45
CA LEU A 199 12.76 -4.23 22.65
C LEU A 199 13.94 -4.71 23.50
N VAL A 200 14.90 -3.82 23.76
CA VAL A 200 16.03 -4.09 24.66
C VAL A 200 15.86 -3.29 25.92
N GLN A 201 15.72 -3.97 27.06
CA GLN A 201 15.67 -3.36 28.38
C GLN A 201 17.04 -3.42 29.06
N GLY A 202 17.60 -2.25 29.36
CA GLY A 202 18.87 -2.10 30.05
C GLY A 202 18.76 -2.02 31.57
N LYS A 203 19.94 -1.87 32.22
CA LYS A 203 20.05 -1.64 33.65
C LYS A 203 20.79 -0.33 33.90
N SER A 204 20.10 0.65 34.50
CA SER A 204 20.69 1.93 34.85
C SER A 204 21.61 1.81 36.07
N VAL A 205 22.78 2.46 36.01
CA VAL A 205 23.76 2.57 37.08
C VAL A 205 24.48 3.92 36.99
N GLN A 206 25.18 4.32 38.08
CA GLN A 206 26.08 5.47 38.02
C GLN A 206 27.26 5.18 37.09
N ILE A 207 27.79 6.23 36.44
CA ILE A 207 28.87 6.10 35.46
C ILE A 207 30.14 5.40 36.08
N GLY A 208 30.45 5.67 37.34
CA GLY A 208 31.56 5.02 38.03
C GLY A 208 31.38 3.50 38.29
N SER A 209 30.17 2.99 38.10
CA SER A 209 29.82 1.57 38.26
C SER A 209 29.33 0.95 36.94
N TYR A 210 29.76 1.49 35.81
CA TYR A 210 29.25 1.13 34.49
C TYR A 210 29.27 -0.40 34.21
N ALA A 211 30.25 -1.11 34.74
CA ALA A 211 30.39 -2.57 34.58
C ALA A 211 29.23 -3.37 35.22
N GLN A 212 28.47 -2.77 36.12
CA GLN A 212 27.28 -3.37 36.75
C GLN A 212 25.96 -3.03 36.02
N GLY A 213 26.04 -2.14 35.05
CA GLY A 213 24.94 -1.75 34.21
C GLY A 213 24.81 -2.56 32.95
N VAL A 214 23.73 -2.35 32.23
CA VAL A 214 23.50 -2.84 30.87
C VAL A 214 23.06 -1.67 30.00
N ASN A 215 23.89 -1.30 29.03
CA ASN A 215 23.54 -0.27 28.07
C ASN A 215 22.67 -0.87 26.96
N PRO A 216 21.36 -0.56 26.89
CA PRO A 216 20.47 -1.14 25.89
C PRO A 216 20.83 -0.72 24.47
N VAL A 217 21.39 0.49 24.29
CA VAL A 217 21.81 0.98 22.97
C VAL A 217 22.98 0.15 22.43
N ALA A 218 23.94 -0.20 23.29
CA ALA A 218 25.06 -1.05 22.86
C ALA A 218 24.58 -2.45 22.46
N VAL A 219 23.69 -3.06 23.25
CA VAL A 219 23.11 -4.37 22.91
C VAL A 219 22.31 -4.30 21.62
N LEU A 220 21.49 -3.25 21.42
CA LEU A 220 20.73 -3.07 20.19
C LEU A 220 21.66 -2.88 18.98
N ALA A 221 22.74 -2.12 19.13
CA ALA A 221 23.74 -1.94 18.08
C ALA A 221 24.40 -3.27 17.67
N GLU A 222 24.71 -4.15 18.62
CA GLU A 222 25.22 -5.49 18.33
C GLU A 222 24.20 -6.33 17.55
N ILE A 223 22.92 -6.27 17.93
CA ILE A 223 21.85 -6.99 17.22
C ILE A 223 21.72 -6.46 15.79
N ILE A 224 21.70 -5.14 15.61
CA ILE A 224 21.62 -4.50 14.28
C ILE A 224 22.83 -4.95 13.42
N CYS A 225 24.05 -4.82 13.94
CA CYS A 225 25.25 -5.20 13.19
C CYS A 225 25.29 -6.70 12.84
N ALA A 226 24.65 -7.54 13.65
CA ALA A 226 24.61 -8.98 13.41
C ALA A 226 23.51 -9.41 12.42
N THR A 227 22.51 -8.57 12.17
CA THR A 227 21.34 -8.96 11.38
C THR A 227 21.11 -8.09 10.15
N GLU A 228 21.62 -6.84 10.14
CA GLU A 228 21.45 -5.93 8.99
C GLU A 228 22.05 -6.51 7.72
N ALA A 229 21.22 -6.64 6.71
CA ALA A 229 21.60 -7.17 5.40
C ALA A 229 22.26 -8.58 5.43
N ASP A 230 21.97 -9.38 6.46
CA ASP A 230 22.50 -10.75 6.54
C ASP A 230 21.65 -11.72 5.69
N TYR A 231 22.12 -12.02 4.50
CA TYR A 231 21.48 -12.96 3.57
C TYR A 231 21.39 -14.40 4.10
N LYS A 232 22.07 -14.75 5.20
CA LYS A 232 21.90 -16.05 5.86
C LYS A 232 20.56 -16.16 6.61
N ILE A 233 19.92 -15.03 6.88
CA ILE A 233 18.60 -14.96 7.52
C ILE A 233 17.49 -14.88 6.44
N SER A 234 17.86 -14.76 5.17
CA SER A 234 16.90 -14.81 4.07
C SER A 234 16.47 -16.26 3.76
N ASP A 235 15.29 -16.40 3.14
CA ASP A 235 14.79 -17.68 2.64
C ASP A 235 14.78 -17.68 1.12
N THR A 236 14.52 -18.80 0.51
CA THR A 236 14.40 -18.94 -0.95
C THR A 236 13.04 -19.47 -1.33
N LEU A 237 12.44 -18.86 -2.35
CA LEU A 237 11.22 -19.34 -2.98
C LEU A 237 11.56 -19.73 -4.43
N GLY A 238 11.74 -21.02 -4.69
CA GLY A 238 12.24 -21.49 -5.97
C GLY A 238 13.70 -21.07 -6.20
N GLU A 239 13.95 -20.29 -7.25
CA GLU A 239 15.27 -19.73 -7.58
C GLU A 239 15.49 -18.32 -7.00
N GLU A 240 14.46 -17.71 -6.42
CA GLU A 240 14.49 -16.35 -5.87
C GLU A 240 14.76 -16.35 -4.37
N SER A 241 15.62 -15.45 -3.92
CA SER A 241 15.85 -15.21 -2.49
C SER A 241 14.96 -14.07 -1.99
N THR A 242 14.47 -14.21 -0.75
CA THR A 242 13.81 -13.11 -0.06
C THR A 242 14.80 -12.00 0.25
N VAL A 243 14.29 -10.79 0.48
CA VAL A 243 15.10 -9.67 0.96
C VAL A 243 15.66 -10.00 2.35
N PRO A 244 16.94 -9.74 2.62
CA PRO A 244 17.49 -9.93 3.96
C PRO A 244 16.85 -8.96 4.95
N PRO A 245 16.99 -9.18 6.27
CA PRO A 245 16.53 -8.23 7.29
C PRO A 245 17.10 -6.83 7.06
N VAL A 246 16.26 -5.82 7.16
CA VAL A 246 16.63 -4.40 7.07
C VAL A 246 16.05 -3.66 8.27
N TRP A 247 16.88 -2.90 8.97
CA TRP A 247 16.48 -2.09 10.10
C TRP A 247 16.00 -0.71 9.65
N ASN A 248 14.70 -0.48 9.69
CA ASN A 248 14.12 0.80 9.28
C ASN A 248 14.21 1.88 10.36
N PHE A 249 14.25 1.47 11.63
CA PHE A 249 14.14 2.40 12.73
C PHE A 249 14.71 1.83 14.04
N ALA A 250 15.54 2.63 14.73
CA ALA A 250 16.01 2.36 16.08
C ALA A 250 15.96 3.64 16.91
N ARG A 251 15.44 3.58 18.14
CA ARG A 251 15.42 4.72 19.07
C ARG A 251 15.52 4.31 20.53
N ASP A 252 15.99 5.24 21.35
CA ASP A 252 15.92 5.14 22.80
C ASP A 252 14.49 5.46 23.29
N LEU A 253 13.92 4.59 24.09
CA LEU A 253 12.60 4.76 24.71
C LEU A 253 12.77 5.12 26.18
N LYS A 254 12.32 6.28 26.58
CA LYS A 254 12.27 6.65 28.00
C LYS A 254 11.08 5.98 28.71
N PRO A 255 11.14 5.73 30.02
CA PRO A 255 10.00 5.25 30.79
C PRO A 255 8.77 6.12 30.57
N GLY A 256 7.61 5.50 30.29
CA GLY A 256 6.36 6.20 30.03
C GLY A 256 6.13 6.61 28.58
N TYR A 257 7.00 6.21 27.66
CA TYR A 257 6.74 6.37 26.23
C TYR A 257 5.62 5.43 25.77
N ASP A 258 4.65 6.00 25.08
CA ASP A 258 3.65 5.20 24.38
C ASP A 258 4.31 4.53 23.15
N PHE A 259 4.05 3.24 22.96
CA PHE A 259 4.56 2.45 21.83
C PHE A 259 3.83 2.74 20.51
N SER A 260 3.06 3.84 20.44
CA SER A 260 2.56 4.28 19.15
C SER A 260 3.73 4.65 18.25
N LEU A 261 3.96 3.85 17.22
CA LEU A 261 4.93 4.17 16.18
C LEU A 261 4.56 5.52 15.57
N PRO A 262 5.50 6.44 15.37
CA PRO A 262 5.24 7.62 14.57
C PRO A 262 4.91 7.12 13.14
N ARG A 263 3.82 7.62 12.64
CA ARG A 263 3.37 7.41 11.26
C ARG A 263 4.11 8.33 10.34
#